data_618b21e6cea232e96ced2a299aa95202
#
_entry.id   618b21e6cea232e96ced2a299aa95202
#
_cell.length_a   1.000
_cell.length_b   1.000
_cell.length_c   1.000
_cell.angle_alpha   90.00
_cell.angle_beta   90.00
_cell.angle_gamma   90.00
#
_symmetry.space_group_name_H-M   'P 1'
#
loop_
_entity.id
_entity.type
_entity.pdbx_description
1 polymer ?
#
loop_
_entity_poly.entity_id
_entity_poly.type
_entity_poly.pdbx_seq_one_letter_code
_entity_poly.pdbx_strand_id
1 'polypeptide(L)'
;MSSLDFDADLEYQETAAGILVPVRLIHGDRSVELTARLDTGAADCLFDRFYAEVLGLPESGVERHYRTVTGSFPAVGHEITIETLGLQWVALVFFHAMGNPAHAFLGRRGWLDRVRLGIVHDERRLFLGR
;
A
#
# COMPACT_ATOMS: atom_id res chain seq x y z
N MET A 1 22.55 16.83 15.42
CA MET A 1 21.10 16.90 15.05
C MET A 1 20.92 16.34 13.66
N SER A 2 19.91 15.50 13.47
CA SER A 2 19.56 14.94 12.18
C SER A 2 18.38 15.69 11.56
N SER A 3 18.36 15.76 10.24
CA SER A 3 17.22 16.33 9.50
C SER A 3 16.82 15.42 8.35
N LEU A 4 15.56 15.50 7.94
CA LEU A 4 15.03 14.80 6.79
C LEU A 4 14.37 15.79 5.86
N ASP A 5 14.58 15.60 4.56
CA ASP A 5 13.92 16.38 3.53
C ASP A 5 12.76 15.57 2.94
N PHE A 6 11.68 16.27 2.65
CA PHE A 6 10.47 15.67 2.08
C PHE A 6 10.11 16.36 0.77
N ASP A 7 9.53 15.60 -0.15
CA ASP A 7 9.16 16.06 -1.48
C ASP A 7 7.68 16.43 -1.58
N ALA A 8 6.86 15.86 -0.72
CA ALA A 8 5.41 16.03 -0.77
C ALA A 8 4.81 15.95 0.63
N ASP A 9 3.63 16.50 0.78
CA ASP A 9 2.88 16.41 2.02
C ASP A 9 1.38 16.27 1.74
N LEU A 10 0.66 15.76 2.72
CA LEU A 10 -0.76 15.50 2.65
C LEU A 10 -1.40 15.79 4.01
N GLU A 11 -2.52 16.49 4.01
CA GLU A 11 -3.42 16.50 5.15
C GLU A 11 -4.28 15.23 5.04
N TYR A 12 -4.03 14.26 5.90
CA TYR A 12 -4.71 12.98 5.81
C TYR A 12 -5.97 12.94 6.66
N GLN A 13 -6.87 12.03 6.29
CA GLN A 13 -8.03 11.71 7.10
C GLN A 13 -7.71 10.57 8.03
N GLU A 14 -8.12 10.72 9.28
CA GLU A 14 -8.08 9.65 10.26
C GLU A 14 -9.49 9.11 10.48
N THR A 15 -9.62 7.79 10.41
CA THR A 15 -10.88 7.09 10.65
C THR A 15 -10.64 5.98 11.66
N ALA A 16 -11.69 5.23 12.02
CA ALA A 16 -11.54 4.02 12.84
C ALA A 16 -10.61 2.99 12.18
N ALA A 17 -10.43 3.06 10.86
CA ALA A 17 -9.51 2.19 10.12
C ALA A 17 -8.04 2.67 10.19
N GLY A 18 -7.77 3.87 10.72
CA GLY A 18 -6.43 4.43 10.86
C GLY A 18 -6.15 5.58 9.91
N ILE A 19 -4.88 5.77 9.56
CA ILE A 19 -4.42 6.82 8.65
C ILE A 19 -4.60 6.34 7.22
N LEU A 20 -5.39 7.07 6.44
CA LEU A 20 -5.69 6.73 5.05
C LEU A 20 -4.88 7.60 4.09
N VAL A 21 -4.28 6.95 3.09
CA VAL A 21 -3.40 7.60 2.12
C VAL A 21 -3.88 7.26 0.71
N PRO A 22 -4.02 8.25 -0.20
CA PRO A 22 -4.36 7.97 -1.58
C PRO A 22 -3.18 7.29 -2.28
N VAL A 23 -3.48 6.25 -3.06
CA VAL A 23 -2.50 5.46 -3.79
C VAL A 23 -3.01 5.20 -5.19
N ARG A 24 -2.09 5.11 -6.14
CA ARG A 24 -2.38 4.63 -7.47
C ARG A 24 -1.53 3.41 -7.75
N LEU A 25 -2.17 2.34 -8.18
CA LEU A 25 -1.51 1.11 -8.60
C LEU A 25 -1.51 1.07 -10.12
N ILE A 26 -0.35 0.78 -10.72
CA ILE A 26 -0.15 0.86 -12.16
C ILE A 26 0.52 -0.42 -12.65
N HIS A 27 -0.04 -1.00 -13.72
CA HIS A 27 0.55 -2.13 -14.41
C HIS A 27 0.33 -1.98 -15.92
N GLY A 28 1.42 -1.73 -16.67
CA GLY A 28 1.33 -1.43 -18.07
C GLY A 28 0.54 -0.16 -18.34
N ASP A 29 -0.48 -0.28 -19.19
CA ASP A 29 -1.39 0.84 -19.51
C ASP A 29 -2.63 0.89 -18.60
N ARG A 30 -2.69 0.04 -17.59
CA ARG A 30 -3.81 -0.01 -16.64
C ARG A 30 -3.42 0.59 -15.31
N SER A 31 -4.37 1.27 -14.69
CA SER A 31 -4.17 1.85 -13.37
C SER A 31 -5.48 1.89 -12.59
N VAL A 32 -5.35 1.97 -11.28
CA VAL A 32 -6.49 2.12 -10.38
C VAL A 32 -6.09 3.00 -9.20
N GLU A 33 -6.97 3.92 -8.84
CA GLU A 33 -6.79 4.78 -7.67
C GLU A 33 -7.61 4.23 -6.52
N LEU A 34 -7.03 4.27 -5.32
CA LEU A 34 -7.70 3.84 -4.11
C LEU A 34 -7.13 4.58 -2.91
N THR A 35 -7.80 4.44 -1.80
CA THR A 35 -7.31 4.91 -0.51
C THR A 35 -6.89 3.70 0.31
N ALA A 36 -5.65 3.70 0.79
CA ALA A 36 -5.11 2.57 1.54
C ALA A 36 -4.73 2.99 2.96
N ARG A 37 -4.78 2.04 3.87
CA ARG A 37 -4.40 2.26 5.26
C ARG A 37 -2.89 2.11 5.42
N LEU A 38 -2.25 3.10 6.04
CA LEU A 38 -0.86 3.00 6.45
C LEU A 38 -0.78 2.06 7.65
N ASP A 39 -0.01 0.98 7.51
CA ASP A 39 0.10 -0.05 8.55
C ASP A 39 1.56 -0.47 8.75
N THR A 40 2.22 0.14 9.72
CA THR A 40 3.62 -0.17 10.05
C THR A 40 3.79 -1.57 10.64
N GLY A 41 2.70 -2.20 11.09
CA GLY A 41 2.69 -3.57 11.58
C GLY A 41 2.57 -4.62 10.47
N ALA A 42 2.13 -4.23 9.28
CA ALA A 42 2.02 -5.15 8.16
C ALA A 42 3.38 -5.37 7.50
N ALA A 43 3.74 -6.62 7.25
CA ALA A 43 5.02 -6.95 6.61
C ALA A 43 5.04 -6.54 5.14
N ASP A 44 3.93 -6.67 4.45
CA ASP A 44 3.79 -6.41 3.02
C ASP A 44 2.66 -5.44 2.73
N CYS A 45 2.63 -4.91 1.51
CA CYS A 45 1.44 -4.24 0.98
C CYS A 45 0.45 -5.30 0.52
N LEU A 46 -0.80 -5.16 0.91
CA LEU A 46 -1.84 -6.14 0.62
C LEU A 46 -3.10 -5.43 0.17
N PHE A 47 -3.63 -5.88 -0.95
CA PHE A 47 -4.82 -5.30 -1.57
C PHE A 47 -5.86 -6.37 -1.86
N ASP A 48 -7.12 -5.95 -2.03
CA ASP A 48 -8.18 -6.84 -2.45
C ASP A 48 -7.93 -7.37 -3.87
N ARG A 49 -8.37 -8.58 -4.13
CA ARG A 49 -8.29 -9.23 -5.44
C ARG A 49 -8.88 -8.37 -6.57
N PHE A 50 -9.90 -7.59 -6.29
CA PHE A 50 -10.53 -6.70 -7.26
C PHE A 50 -9.49 -5.83 -7.99
N TYR A 51 -8.50 -5.30 -7.27
CA TYR A 51 -7.49 -4.44 -7.88
C TYR A 51 -6.56 -5.20 -8.84
N ALA A 52 -6.26 -6.45 -8.52
CA ALA A 52 -5.50 -7.31 -9.44
C ALA A 52 -6.26 -7.55 -10.74
N GLU A 53 -7.57 -7.75 -10.64
CA GLU A 53 -8.43 -7.93 -11.81
C GLU A 53 -8.47 -6.66 -12.68
N VAL A 54 -8.64 -5.49 -12.06
CA VAL A 54 -8.63 -4.20 -12.78
C VAL A 54 -7.31 -3.99 -13.52
N LEU A 55 -6.19 -4.37 -12.89
CA LEU A 55 -4.85 -4.23 -13.49
C LEU A 55 -4.53 -5.30 -14.51
N GLY A 56 -5.40 -6.29 -14.69
CA GLY A 56 -5.15 -7.39 -15.63
C GLY A 56 -4.03 -8.32 -15.21
N LEU A 57 -3.79 -8.44 -13.90
CA LEU A 57 -2.75 -9.32 -13.38
C LEU A 57 -3.20 -10.78 -13.44
N PRO A 58 -2.29 -11.73 -13.74
CA PRO A 58 -2.65 -13.14 -13.77
C PRO A 58 -2.96 -13.65 -12.36
N GLU A 59 -3.72 -14.75 -12.28
CA GLU A 59 -4.05 -15.40 -11.01
C GLU A 59 -2.84 -16.11 -10.37
N SER A 60 -1.82 -16.42 -11.16
CA SER A 60 -0.58 -17.02 -10.69
C SER A 60 0.48 -15.95 -10.44
N GLY A 61 1.35 -16.18 -9.49
CA GLY A 61 2.45 -15.29 -9.14
C GLY A 61 3.18 -15.80 -7.92
N VAL A 62 3.78 -14.90 -7.15
CA VAL A 62 4.45 -15.28 -5.90
C VAL A 62 3.38 -15.60 -4.86
N GLU A 63 3.35 -16.83 -4.41
CA GLU A 63 2.36 -17.26 -3.42
C GLU A 63 2.82 -16.98 -2.01
N ARG A 64 1.90 -16.54 -1.17
CA ARG A 64 2.13 -16.31 0.25
C ARG A 64 0.85 -16.55 1.04
N HIS A 65 1.00 -17.04 2.28
CA HIS A 65 -0.11 -17.19 3.20
C HIS A 65 0.07 -16.25 4.38
N TYR A 66 -0.99 -15.52 4.70
CA TYR A 66 -1.02 -14.62 5.85
C TYR A 66 -1.87 -15.22 6.96
N ARG A 67 -1.35 -15.15 8.18
CA ARG A 67 -2.08 -15.63 9.35
C ARG A 67 -2.84 -14.47 9.99
N THR A 68 -4.07 -14.77 10.40
CA THR A 68 -4.93 -13.85 11.16
C THR A 68 -5.37 -14.54 12.45
N VAL A 69 -6.04 -13.79 13.32
CA VAL A 69 -6.60 -14.32 14.57
C VAL A 69 -7.60 -15.46 14.30
N THR A 70 -8.31 -15.41 13.18
CA THR A 70 -9.37 -16.36 12.84
C THR A 70 -8.94 -17.43 11.84
N GLY A 71 -7.67 -17.43 11.40
CA GLY A 71 -7.18 -18.41 10.43
C GLY A 71 -6.09 -17.85 9.54
N SER A 72 -6.04 -18.33 8.30
CA SER A 72 -5.09 -17.88 7.31
C SER A 72 -5.77 -17.71 5.96
N PHE A 73 -5.15 -16.91 5.08
CA PHE A 73 -5.63 -16.76 3.71
C PHE A 73 -4.44 -16.71 2.73
N PRO A 74 -4.65 -17.20 1.50
CA PRO A 74 -3.64 -17.11 0.46
C PRO A 74 -3.64 -15.75 -0.22
N ALA A 75 -2.46 -15.32 -0.65
CA ALA A 75 -2.29 -14.11 -1.45
C ALA A 75 -1.31 -14.37 -2.57
N VAL A 76 -1.44 -13.60 -3.65
CA VAL A 76 -0.59 -13.71 -4.84
C VAL A 76 0.12 -12.37 -5.04
N GLY A 77 1.44 -12.41 -5.15
CA GLY A 77 2.28 -11.24 -5.32
C GLY A 77 2.63 -10.98 -6.77
N HIS A 78 2.65 -9.70 -7.13
CA HIS A 78 3.06 -9.22 -8.43
C HIS A 78 3.87 -7.93 -8.30
N GLU A 79 4.86 -7.78 -9.17
CA GLU A 79 5.56 -6.50 -9.29
C GLU A 79 4.71 -5.52 -10.07
N ILE A 80 4.42 -4.39 -9.46
CA ILE A 80 3.66 -3.29 -10.07
C ILE A 80 4.31 -1.96 -9.72
N THR A 81 3.85 -0.90 -10.35
CA THR A 81 4.23 0.46 -9.95
C THR A 81 3.23 1.00 -8.94
N ILE A 82 3.74 1.55 -7.85
CA ILE A 82 2.94 2.28 -6.87
C ILE A 82 3.24 3.77 -7.02
N GLU A 83 2.21 4.59 -6.98
CA GLU A 83 2.32 6.04 -6.93
C GLU A 83 1.63 6.57 -5.69
N THR A 84 2.34 7.40 -4.91
CA THR A 84 1.78 8.09 -3.76
C THR A 84 2.28 9.53 -3.79
N LEU A 85 1.34 10.49 -3.78
CA LEU A 85 1.65 11.93 -3.77
C LEU A 85 2.66 12.34 -4.87
N GLY A 86 2.55 11.75 -6.05
CA GLY A 86 3.43 12.03 -7.17
C GLY A 86 4.74 11.26 -7.18
N LEU A 87 5.07 10.51 -6.15
CA LEU A 87 6.25 9.68 -6.08
C LEU A 87 5.91 8.27 -6.59
N GLN A 88 6.77 7.70 -7.44
CA GLN A 88 6.53 6.38 -8.05
C GLN A 88 7.70 5.45 -7.81
N TRP A 89 7.40 4.16 -7.65
CA TRP A 89 8.40 3.10 -7.57
C TRP A 89 7.77 1.75 -7.92
N VAL A 90 8.62 0.80 -8.32
CA VAL A 90 8.20 -0.58 -8.56
C VAL A 90 8.36 -1.38 -7.27
N ALA A 91 7.37 -2.17 -6.94
CA ALA A 91 7.40 -3.00 -5.74
C ALA A 91 6.62 -4.30 -5.94
N LEU A 92 7.03 -5.34 -5.23
CA LEU A 92 6.26 -6.57 -5.09
C LEU A 92 5.17 -6.32 -4.06
N VAL A 93 3.92 -6.41 -4.49
CA VAL A 93 2.76 -6.26 -3.61
C VAL A 93 1.87 -7.50 -3.73
N PHE A 94 1.04 -7.71 -2.72
CA PHE A 94 0.23 -8.92 -2.65
C PHE A 94 -1.25 -8.59 -2.78
N PHE A 95 -1.98 -9.52 -3.37
CA PHE A 95 -3.43 -9.43 -3.58
C PHE A 95 -4.08 -10.64 -2.93
N HIS A 96 -5.13 -10.41 -2.16
CA HIS A 96 -5.88 -11.48 -1.50
C HIS A 96 -6.48 -12.41 -2.56
N ALA A 97 -6.08 -13.67 -2.58
CA ALA A 97 -6.45 -14.59 -3.66
C ALA A 97 -7.95 -14.89 -3.69
N MET A 98 -8.62 -14.80 -2.54
CA MET A 98 -10.06 -15.08 -2.42
C MET A 98 -10.91 -13.80 -2.36
N GLY A 99 -10.26 -12.64 -2.29
CA GLY A 99 -10.91 -11.35 -2.16
C GLY A 99 -11.32 -11.01 -0.73
N ASN A 100 -11.02 -9.77 -0.35
CA ASN A 100 -11.51 -9.16 0.89
C ASN A 100 -11.50 -7.64 0.70
N PRO A 101 -12.67 -7.00 0.52
CA PRO A 101 -12.75 -5.56 0.24
C PRO A 101 -12.14 -4.67 1.32
N ALA A 102 -11.95 -5.17 2.54
CA ALA A 102 -11.31 -4.44 3.62
C ALA A 102 -9.77 -4.38 3.45
N HIS A 103 -9.19 -5.18 2.54
CA HIS A 103 -7.74 -5.23 2.37
C HIS A 103 -7.26 -4.15 1.40
N ALA A 104 -6.63 -3.12 1.97
CA ALA A 104 -5.88 -2.09 1.26
C ALA A 104 -4.87 -1.52 2.26
N PHE A 105 -3.70 -2.20 2.38
CA PHE A 105 -2.69 -1.87 3.37
C PHE A 105 -1.36 -1.50 2.71
N LEU A 106 -0.75 -0.43 3.21
CA LEU A 106 0.61 -0.05 2.87
C LEU A 106 1.51 -0.52 4.01
N GLY A 107 2.30 -1.54 3.74
CA GLY A 107 3.13 -2.19 4.74
C GLY A 107 4.61 -1.84 4.63
N ARG A 108 5.43 -2.59 5.36
CA ARG A 108 6.86 -2.32 5.46
C ARG A 108 7.61 -2.60 4.17
N ARG A 109 7.37 -3.77 3.54
CA ARG A 109 8.00 -4.11 2.26
C ARG A 109 7.11 -3.62 1.12
N GLY A 110 7.68 -2.84 0.23
CA GLY A 110 7.01 -2.31 -0.94
C GLY A 110 6.50 -0.88 -0.78
N TRP A 111 6.39 -0.35 0.44
CA TRP A 111 6.01 1.05 0.64
C TRP A 111 6.92 1.74 1.66
N LEU A 112 6.91 1.31 2.93
CA LEU A 112 7.72 1.96 3.97
C LEU A 112 9.22 1.87 3.71
N ASP A 113 9.69 0.81 3.09
CA ASP A 113 11.10 0.65 2.74
C ASP A 113 11.51 1.44 1.49
N ARG A 114 10.57 2.18 0.88
CA ARG A 114 10.82 2.96 -0.34
C ARG A 114 10.78 4.46 -0.10
N VAL A 115 10.37 4.91 1.06
CA VAL A 115 10.11 6.34 1.33
C VAL A 115 10.71 6.77 2.66
N ARG A 116 10.95 8.07 2.77
CA ARG A 116 11.09 8.73 4.05
C ARG A 116 9.70 9.20 4.46
N LEU A 117 9.30 8.89 5.67
CA LEU A 117 7.95 9.18 6.16
C LEU A 117 8.03 10.04 7.42
N GLY A 118 7.30 11.15 7.42
CA GLY A 118 7.09 11.96 8.61
C GLY A 118 5.60 12.09 8.90
N ILE A 119 5.23 12.07 10.16
CA ILE A 119 3.84 12.25 10.59
C ILE A 119 3.80 13.27 11.73
N VAL A 120 2.98 14.30 11.54
CA VAL A 120 2.63 15.25 12.61
C VAL A 120 1.14 15.04 12.87
N HIS A 121 0.83 14.16 13.81
CA HIS A 121 -0.51 13.63 13.96
C HIS A 121 -1.53 14.63 14.47
N ASP A 122 -1.15 15.53 15.37
CA ASP A 122 -2.05 16.56 15.86
C ASP A 122 -2.46 17.57 14.79
N GLU A 123 -1.65 17.68 13.72
CA GLU A 123 -1.97 18.48 12.55
C GLU A 123 -2.59 17.67 11.42
N ARG A 124 -2.68 16.35 11.55
CA ARG A 124 -3.12 15.43 10.50
C ARG A 124 -2.30 15.56 9.22
N ARG A 125 -0.99 15.75 9.37
CA ARG A 125 -0.11 15.91 8.22
C ARG A 125 0.87 14.77 8.09
N LEU A 126 1.03 14.31 6.87
CA LEU A 126 1.98 13.27 6.48
C LEU A 126 2.94 13.86 5.46
N PHE A 127 4.21 13.61 5.65
CA PHE A 127 5.28 14.06 4.76
C PHE A 127 5.97 12.87 4.14
N LEU A 128 6.24 12.96 2.84
CA LEU A 128 6.84 11.88 2.07
C LEU A 128 8.03 12.37 1.27
N GLY A 129 9.09 11.56 1.24
CA GLY A 129 10.26 11.78 0.39
C GLY A 129 10.85 10.46 -0.07
N ARG A 130 11.72 10.54 -1.05
CA ARG A 130 12.42 9.36 -1.58
C ARG A 130 13.92 9.48 -1.43
#